data_1a3fce13e5d601f4dbda49f2c7291f4d
#
_entry.id   1a3fce13e5d601f4dbda49f2c7291f4d
#
_cell.length_a   1.000
_cell.length_b   1.000
_cell.length_c   1.000
_cell.angle_alpha   90.00
_cell.angle_beta   90.00
_cell.angle_gamma   90.00
#
_symmetry.space_group_name_H-M   'P 1'
#
loop_
_entity.id
_entity.type
_entity.pdbx_description
1 polymer ?
#
loop_
_entity_poly.entity_id
_entity_poly.type
_entity_poly.pdbx_seq_one_letter_code
_entity_poly.pdbx_strand_id
1 'polypeptide(L)'
;PAFIAQRLNPVSQQALPSISSDVQALHDSLTIIDLHADSLLWGRDLSQQSEYGHVDVPRLLQGNIALQIFTVVTQVPTPLLLDGNPADSDSIIQLALLQRWPISTWLSLAERALYQAKQLQRLEQKSPDRFQVIENQQDLNAYLASKAAGQPVTAGLLGLEGAQALEGHLDTVNRLYD
;
A
#
# COMPACT_ATOMS: atom_id res chain seq x y z
N PRO A 1 -4.71 -11.55 14.65
CA PRO A 1 -4.43 -10.87 13.36
C PRO A 1 -2.95 -10.65 13.14
N ALA A 2 -2.21 -9.95 14.08
CA ALA A 2 -0.79 -9.66 13.93
C ALA A 2 0.06 -10.92 13.70
N PHE A 3 -0.20 -12.03 14.37
CA PHE A 3 0.54 -13.28 14.21
C PHE A 3 0.50 -13.82 12.77
N ILE A 4 -0.64 -13.74 12.10
CA ILE A 4 -0.77 -14.19 10.70
C ILE A 4 0.02 -13.27 9.77
N ALA A 5 -0.13 -11.96 9.94
CA ALA A 5 0.62 -10.97 9.16
C ALA A 5 2.14 -11.15 9.35
N GLN A 6 2.59 -11.35 10.57
CA GLN A 6 4.01 -11.61 10.89
C GLN A 6 4.54 -12.89 10.25
N ARG A 7 3.72 -13.97 10.25
CA ARG A 7 4.12 -15.24 9.64
C ARG A 7 4.21 -15.18 8.12
N LEU A 8 3.31 -14.41 7.48
CA LEU A 8 3.26 -14.30 6.02
C LEU A 8 4.17 -13.21 5.46
N ASN A 9 4.61 -12.26 6.30
CA ASN A 9 5.45 -11.14 5.88
C ASN A 9 6.70 -11.01 6.80
N PRO A 10 7.51 -12.06 6.97
CA PRO A 10 8.69 -12.00 7.83
C PRO A 10 9.75 -11.09 7.19
N VAL A 11 10.41 -10.28 8.01
CA VAL A 11 11.57 -9.48 7.59
C VAL A 11 12.83 -10.24 8.01
N SER A 12 13.80 -10.34 7.09
CA SER A 12 15.11 -10.94 7.39
C SER A 12 15.83 -10.14 8.47
N GLN A 13 16.41 -10.86 9.43
CA GLN A 13 17.25 -10.27 10.48
C GLN A 13 18.75 -10.24 10.09
N GLN A 14 19.07 -10.64 8.87
CA GLN A 14 20.45 -10.58 8.39
C GLN A 14 20.89 -9.12 8.24
N ALA A 15 22.13 -8.84 8.63
CA ALA A 15 22.72 -7.54 8.38
C ALA A 15 22.79 -7.28 6.87
N LEU A 16 22.39 -6.09 6.45
CA LEU A 16 22.54 -5.67 5.06
C LEU A 16 24.04 -5.59 4.71
N PRO A 17 24.41 -5.93 3.47
CA PRO A 17 25.79 -5.77 3.03
C PRO A 17 26.20 -4.30 3.09
N SER A 18 27.48 -4.05 3.42
CA SER A 18 28.03 -2.70 3.31
C SER A 18 28.12 -2.29 1.85
N ILE A 19 27.76 -1.06 1.57
CA ILE A 19 27.89 -0.46 0.23
C ILE A 19 28.92 0.67 0.25
N SER A 20 29.57 0.94 -0.87
CA SER A 20 30.52 2.04 -0.97
C SER A 20 29.80 3.40 -0.96
N SER A 21 30.53 4.45 -0.59
CA SER A 21 30.02 5.83 -0.61
C SER A 21 29.53 6.25 -1.99
N ASP A 22 30.16 5.80 -3.05
CA ASP A 22 29.80 6.15 -4.44
C ASP A 22 28.46 5.49 -4.84
N VAL A 23 28.24 4.23 -4.41
CA VAL A 23 26.95 3.54 -4.63
C VAL A 23 25.85 4.21 -3.83
N GLN A 24 26.12 4.61 -2.57
CA GLN A 24 25.17 5.35 -1.78
C GLN A 24 24.83 6.69 -2.41
N ALA A 25 25.82 7.47 -2.84
CA ALA A 25 25.60 8.76 -3.49
C ALA A 25 24.80 8.63 -4.81
N LEU A 26 25.06 7.56 -5.58
CA LEU A 26 24.26 7.26 -6.77
C LEU A 26 22.80 6.97 -6.39
N HIS A 27 22.58 6.09 -5.42
CA HIS A 27 21.23 5.74 -4.92
C HIS A 27 20.47 6.97 -4.44
N ASP A 28 21.13 7.85 -3.67
CA ASP A 28 20.52 9.07 -3.14
C ASP A 28 20.15 10.09 -4.23
N SER A 29 20.84 10.02 -5.39
CA SER A 29 20.53 10.87 -6.54
C SER A 29 19.35 10.41 -7.40
N LEU A 30 18.86 9.19 -7.18
CA LEU A 30 17.77 8.62 -7.96
C LEU A 30 16.40 9.08 -7.45
N THR A 31 15.45 9.18 -8.37
CA THR A 31 14.02 9.25 -8.05
C THR A 31 13.45 7.84 -8.22
N ILE A 32 13.20 7.17 -7.12
CA ILE A 32 12.73 5.77 -7.13
C ILE A 32 11.23 5.74 -6.91
N ILE A 33 10.51 5.05 -7.80
CA ILE A 33 9.07 4.82 -7.71
C ILE A 33 8.84 3.32 -7.64
N ASP A 34 8.18 2.86 -6.58
CA ASP A 34 7.71 1.49 -6.46
C ASP A 34 6.25 1.42 -6.92
N LEU A 35 6.00 0.59 -7.91
CA LEU A 35 4.70 0.54 -8.60
C LEU A 35 3.69 -0.42 -7.96
N HIS A 36 4.06 -1.20 -6.92
CA HIS A 36 3.14 -2.20 -6.37
C HIS A 36 3.46 -2.61 -4.94
N ALA A 37 2.54 -2.33 -4.01
CA ALA A 37 2.61 -2.87 -2.65
C ALA A 37 1.24 -3.02 -2.01
N ASP A 38 0.85 -4.25 -1.63
CA ASP A 38 -0.43 -4.60 -1.00
C ASP A 38 -0.44 -4.36 0.52
N SER A 39 0.32 -3.38 0.97
CA SER A 39 0.54 -3.17 2.40
C SER A 39 -0.71 -2.73 3.16
N LEU A 40 -1.70 -2.14 2.47
CA LEU A 40 -2.99 -1.72 3.04
C LEU A 40 -3.89 -2.91 3.40
N LEU A 41 -3.61 -4.09 2.85
CA LEU A 41 -4.33 -5.31 3.15
C LEU A 41 -4.12 -5.76 4.62
N TRP A 42 -3.01 -5.38 5.22
CA TRP A 42 -2.61 -5.82 6.56
C TRP A 42 -2.92 -4.73 7.58
N GLY A 43 -3.55 -5.10 8.71
CA GLY A 43 -3.91 -4.16 9.78
C GLY A 43 -2.71 -3.63 10.59
N ARG A 44 -1.62 -3.33 9.92
CA ARG A 44 -0.37 -2.81 10.48
C ARG A 44 -0.37 -1.28 10.44
N ASP A 45 0.20 -0.63 11.44
CA ASP A 45 0.43 0.81 11.40
C ASP A 45 1.65 1.14 10.53
N LEU A 46 1.41 1.59 9.30
CA LEU A 46 2.47 1.92 8.35
C LEU A 46 3.20 3.24 8.66
N SER A 47 2.74 4.03 9.64
CA SER A 47 3.45 5.22 10.10
C SER A 47 4.71 4.88 10.92
N GLN A 48 4.79 3.63 11.39
CA GLN A 48 5.87 3.12 12.24
C GLN A 48 6.57 1.93 11.58
N GLN A 49 7.88 1.84 11.77
CA GLN A 49 8.64 0.66 11.38
C GLN A 49 8.23 -0.53 12.25
N SER A 50 7.91 -1.65 11.61
CA SER A 50 7.50 -2.87 12.28
C SER A 50 8.55 -3.97 12.11
N GLU A 51 8.54 -4.98 12.99
CA GLU A 51 9.39 -6.18 12.88
C GLU A 51 8.98 -7.12 11.73
N TYR A 52 7.85 -6.85 11.07
CA TYR A 52 7.34 -7.61 9.93
C TYR A 52 6.70 -6.68 8.90
N GLY A 53 6.60 -7.16 7.67
CA GLY A 53 6.17 -6.36 6.51
C GLY A 53 7.33 -5.51 5.97
N HIS A 54 7.28 -5.21 4.70
CA HIS A 54 8.41 -4.64 3.95
C HIS A 54 8.23 -3.16 3.62
N VAL A 55 6.99 -2.65 3.65
CA VAL A 55 6.64 -1.27 3.30
C VAL A 55 6.01 -0.57 4.50
N ASP A 56 6.61 0.52 4.94
CA ASP A 56 6.13 1.50 5.89
C ASP A 56 6.87 2.82 5.66
N VAL A 57 6.34 3.93 6.16
CA VAL A 57 6.92 5.28 5.91
C VAL A 57 8.39 5.35 6.31
N PRO A 58 8.85 4.83 7.47
CA PRO A 58 10.28 4.81 7.79
C PRO A 58 11.13 4.12 6.74
N ARG A 59 10.72 2.93 6.27
CA ARG A 59 11.46 2.17 5.24
C ARG A 59 11.44 2.82 3.88
N LEU A 60 10.31 3.42 3.48
CA LEU A 60 10.23 4.17 2.22
C LEU A 60 11.24 5.33 2.21
N LEU A 61 11.29 6.11 3.29
CA LEU A 61 12.25 7.20 3.43
C LEU A 61 13.70 6.70 3.46
N GLN A 62 13.98 5.64 4.22
CA GLN A 62 15.30 5.03 4.30
C GLN A 62 15.76 4.45 2.94
N GLY A 63 14.83 3.88 2.17
CA GLY A 63 15.08 3.33 0.85
C GLY A 63 15.06 4.37 -0.28
N ASN A 64 14.99 5.68 0.02
CA ASN A 64 14.88 6.77 -0.96
C ASN A 64 13.72 6.57 -1.96
N ILE A 65 12.61 5.95 -1.49
CA ILE A 65 11.42 5.79 -2.32
C ILE A 65 10.67 7.12 -2.37
N ALA A 66 10.63 7.71 -3.55
CA ALA A 66 9.93 8.98 -3.78
C ALA A 66 8.41 8.77 -3.79
N LEU A 67 7.93 7.73 -4.46
CA LEU A 67 6.51 7.42 -4.58
C LEU A 67 6.29 5.91 -4.47
N GLN A 68 5.33 5.52 -3.63
CA GLN A 68 4.82 4.15 -3.54
C GLN A 68 3.41 4.08 -4.09
N ILE A 69 3.15 3.21 -5.07
CA ILE A 69 1.78 2.85 -5.43
C ILE A 69 1.32 1.75 -4.47
N PHE A 70 0.32 2.09 -3.65
CA PHE A 70 -0.35 1.15 -2.77
C PHE A 70 -1.49 0.48 -3.53
N THR A 71 -1.33 -0.79 -3.78
CA THR A 71 -2.32 -1.58 -4.50
C THR A 71 -3.39 -2.11 -3.56
N VAL A 72 -4.63 -2.04 -4.05
CA VAL A 72 -5.82 -2.47 -3.31
C VAL A 72 -6.26 -3.82 -3.83
N VAL A 73 -6.08 -4.85 -3.02
CA VAL A 73 -6.55 -6.21 -3.31
C VAL A 73 -7.94 -6.39 -2.72
N THR A 74 -8.93 -6.69 -3.56
CA THR A 74 -10.32 -6.85 -3.11
C THR A 74 -10.78 -8.29 -3.11
N GLN A 75 -10.20 -9.15 -3.95
CA GLN A 75 -10.51 -10.57 -4.03
C GLN A 75 -9.26 -11.36 -4.43
N VAL A 76 -9.05 -12.50 -3.79
CA VAL A 76 -8.01 -13.47 -4.18
C VAL A 76 -8.62 -14.86 -4.26
N PRO A 77 -8.59 -15.51 -5.43
CA PRO A 77 -9.14 -16.85 -5.58
C PRO A 77 -8.37 -17.91 -4.77
N THR A 78 -9.06 -18.96 -4.36
CA THR A 78 -8.48 -20.08 -3.64
C THR A 78 -9.02 -21.40 -4.21
N PRO A 79 -8.19 -22.32 -4.72
CA PRO A 79 -6.73 -22.14 -4.88
C PRO A 79 -6.37 -21.12 -5.97
N LEU A 80 -5.19 -20.51 -5.85
CA LEU A 80 -4.62 -19.68 -6.91
C LEU A 80 -3.94 -20.61 -7.94
N LEU A 81 -4.46 -20.64 -9.15
CA LEU A 81 -4.02 -21.53 -10.23
C LEU A 81 -3.48 -20.71 -11.40
N LEU A 82 -2.51 -21.26 -12.14
CA LEU A 82 -1.94 -20.61 -13.33
C LEU A 82 -2.89 -20.66 -14.54
N ASP A 83 -3.63 -21.76 -14.69
CA ASP A 83 -4.44 -22.00 -15.88
C ASP A 83 -5.89 -21.52 -15.78
N GLY A 84 -6.31 -21.05 -14.60
CA GLY A 84 -7.67 -20.54 -14.39
C GLY A 84 -8.06 -20.59 -12.91
N ASN A 85 -8.66 -19.51 -12.45
CA ASN A 85 -9.03 -19.35 -11.06
C ASN A 85 -10.56 -19.44 -10.89
N PRO A 86 -11.06 -20.06 -9.81
CA PRO A 86 -12.48 -20.08 -9.51
C PRO A 86 -12.96 -18.65 -9.22
N ALA A 87 -13.99 -18.20 -9.95
CA ALA A 87 -14.52 -16.84 -9.83
C ALA A 87 -15.34 -16.63 -8.53
N ASP A 88 -15.81 -17.70 -7.94
CA ASP A 88 -16.68 -17.75 -6.76
C ASP A 88 -15.91 -17.94 -5.44
N SER A 89 -14.59 -18.04 -5.50
CA SER A 89 -13.74 -18.19 -4.30
C SER A 89 -13.06 -16.88 -3.92
N ASP A 90 -12.89 -16.67 -2.61
CA ASP A 90 -12.33 -15.43 -2.07
C ASP A 90 -11.68 -15.65 -0.70
N SER A 91 -10.35 -15.61 -0.66
CA SER A 91 -9.60 -15.73 0.59
C SER A 91 -9.53 -14.42 1.38
N ILE A 92 -9.83 -13.27 0.75
CA ILE A 92 -9.79 -11.97 1.43
C ILE A 92 -10.89 -11.86 2.50
N ILE A 93 -12.03 -12.53 2.31
CA ILE A 93 -13.07 -12.55 3.34
C ILE A 93 -12.56 -13.10 4.67
N GLN A 94 -11.73 -14.15 4.64
CA GLN A 94 -11.15 -14.73 5.86
C GLN A 94 -10.23 -13.72 6.55
N LEU A 95 -9.43 -13.00 5.77
CA LEU A 95 -8.55 -11.96 6.28
C LEU A 95 -9.35 -10.79 6.86
N ALA A 96 -10.40 -10.34 6.18
CA ALA A 96 -11.30 -9.28 6.65
C ALA A 96 -11.96 -9.64 7.99
N LEU A 97 -12.44 -10.88 8.13
CA LEU A 97 -13.00 -11.39 9.39
C LEU A 97 -11.95 -11.41 10.51
N LEU A 98 -10.77 -11.98 10.24
CA LEU A 98 -9.69 -12.10 11.21
C LEU A 98 -9.17 -10.74 11.68
N GLN A 99 -9.10 -9.77 10.77
CA GLN A 99 -8.64 -8.41 11.07
C GLN A 99 -9.76 -7.49 11.56
N ARG A 100 -10.97 -8.00 11.66
CA ARG A 100 -12.18 -7.25 12.12
C ARG A 100 -12.44 -6.03 11.25
N TRP A 101 -12.36 -6.19 9.94
CA TRP A 101 -12.76 -5.15 9.01
C TRP A 101 -14.26 -4.85 9.16
N PRO A 102 -14.74 -3.66 8.78
CA PRO A 102 -16.16 -3.33 8.82
C PRO A 102 -17.03 -4.38 8.13
N ILE A 103 -18.23 -4.62 8.65
CA ILE A 103 -19.14 -5.65 8.12
C ILE A 103 -19.46 -5.40 6.63
N SER A 104 -19.53 -4.14 6.21
CA SER A 104 -19.74 -3.78 4.79
C SER A 104 -18.71 -4.40 3.84
N THR A 105 -17.46 -4.63 4.31
CA THR A 105 -16.40 -5.21 3.50
C THR A 105 -16.50 -6.74 3.33
N TRP A 106 -17.34 -7.40 4.10
CA TRP A 106 -17.37 -8.86 4.09
C TRP A 106 -17.92 -9.43 2.78
N LEU A 107 -18.90 -8.74 2.18
CA LEU A 107 -19.57 -9.19 0.96
C LEU A 107 -19.44 -8.22 -0.21
N SER A 108 -18.93 -6.99 -0.01
CA SER A 108 -18.74 -6.01 -1.06
C SER A 108 -17.25 -5.77 -1.33
N LEU A 109 -16.84 -5.99 -2.56
CA LEU A 109 -15.47 -5.74 -3.02
C LEU A 109 -15.19 -4.24 -3.14
N ALA A 110 -16.20 -3.46 -3.54
CA ALA A 110 -16.13 -2.00 -3.56
C ALA A 110 -15.88 -1.44 -2.15
N GLU A 111 -16.57 -1.95 -1.13
CA GLU A 111 -16.35 -1.54 0.27
C GLU A 111 -14.95 -1.92 0.77
N ARG A 112 -14.38 -3.04 0.30
CA ARG A 112 -12.98 -3.38 0.60
C ARG A 112 -12.00 -2.39 0.01
N ALA A 113 -12.25 -1.93 -1.22
CA ALA A 113 -11.43 -0.90 -1.86
C ALA A 113 -11.50 0.41 -1.08
N LEU A 114 -12.69 0.90 -0.78
CA LEU A 114 -12.90 2.11 0.01
C LEU A 114 -12.31 2.02 1.42
N TYR A 115 -12.38 0.84 2.05
CA TYR A 115 -11.76 0.64 3.35
C TYR A 115 -10.24 0.80 3.30
N GLN A 116 -9.58 0.20 2.29
CA GLN A 116 -8.14 0.30 2.11
C GLN A 116 -7.72 1.73 1.73
N ALA A 117 -8.50 2.43 0.88
CA ALA A 117 -8.28 3.84 0.59
C ALA A 117 -8.29 4.70 1.86
N LYS A 118 -9.26 4.48 2.75
CA LYS A 118 -9.30 5.14 4.07
C LYS A 118 -8.09 4.82 4.96
N GLN A 119 -7.47 3.64 4.82
CA GLN A 119 -6.23 3.35 5.55
C GLN A 119 -5.07 4.21 5.02
N LEU A 120 -4.99 4.44 3.71
CA LEU A 120 -3.98 5.31 3.11
C LEU A 120 -4.13 6.77 3.57
N GLN A 121 -5.36 7.30 3.57
CA GLN A 121 -5.64 8.65 4.09
C GLN A 121 -5.30 8.78 5.60
N ARG A 122 -5.58 7.74 6.39
CA ARG A 122 -5.18 7.70 7.81
C ARG A 122 -3.67 7.67 8.00
N LEU A 123 -2.94 7.02 7.10
CA LEU A 123 -1.49 7.01 7.12
C LEU A 123 -0.92 8.41 6.94
N GLU A 124 -1.47 9.18 6.00
CA GLU A 124 -1.10 10.59 5.82
C GLU A 124 -1.37 11.41 7.08
N GLN A 125 -2.57 11.30 7.66
CA GLN A 125 -2.92 12.00 8.89
C GLN A 125 -1.99 11.68 10.07
N LYS A 126 -1.45 10.45 10.13
CA LYS A 126 -0.48 10.03 11.15
C LYS A 126 0.96 10.44 10.84
N SER A 127 1.25 10.83 9.62
CA SER A 127 2.60 11.13 9.15
C SER A 127 2.66 12.43 8.32
N PRO A 128 2.07 13.56 8.78
CA PRO A 128 1.81 14.74 7.94
C PRO A 128 3.08 15.37 7.35
N ASP A 129 4.23 15.25 8.05
CA ASP A 129 5.51 15.84 7.60
C ASP A 129 6.39 14.83 6.83
N ARG A 130 5.94 13.59 6.67
CA ARG A 130 6.76 12.49 6.15
C ARG A 130 6.11 11.72 5.01
N PHE A 131 4.79 11.78 4.91
CA PHE A 131 4.01 11.04 3.93
C PHE A 131 2.88 11.90 3.40
N GLN A 132 2.69 11.90 2.09
CA GLN A 132 1.66 12.66 1.40
C GLN A 132 0.93 11.76 0.41
N VAL A 133 -0.41 11.78 0.42
CA VAL A 133 -1.22 11.08 -0.58
C VAL A 133 -1.36 11.97 -1.81
N ILE A 134 -1.23 11.37 -2.98
CA ILE A 134 -1.44 12.05 -4.26
C ILE A 134 -2.75 11.55 -4.87
N GLU A 135 -3.75 12.39 -4.87
CA GLU A 135 -5.07 12.11 -5.48
C GLU A 135 -5.29 12.93 -6.76
N ASN A 136 -4.55 14.02 -6.93
CA ASN A 136 -4.70 14.91 -8.07
C ASN A 136 -3.40 15.66 -8.40
N GLN A 137 -3.43 16.47 -9.47
CA GLN A 137 -2.27 17.26 -9.92
C GLN A 137 -1.79 18.30 -8.90
N GLN A 138 -2.69 18.84 -8.09
CA GLN A 138 -2.32 19.84 -7.08
C GLN A 138 -1.50 19.19 -5.96
N ASP A 139 -1.89 18.00 -5.52
CA ASP A 139 -1.14 17.22 -4.53
C ASP A 139 0.25 16.84 -5.04
N LEU A 140 0.33 16.41 -6.30
CA LEU A 140 1.61 16.12 -6.95
C LEU A 140 2.52 17.36 -6.96
N ASN A 141 1.99 18.51 -7.32
CA ASN A 141 2.77 19.76 -7.34
C ASN A 141 3.25 20.15 -5.93
N ALA A 142 2.39 20.01 -4.92
CA ALA A 142 2.74 20.29 -3.52
C ALA A 142 3.84 19.32 -3.03
N TYR A 143 3.72 18.02 -3.36
CA TYR A 143 4.75 17.03 -3.05
C TYR A 143 6.09 17.37 -3.71
N LEU A 144 6.10 17.69 -5.00
CA LEU A 144 7.32 18.04 -5.72
C LEU A 144 7.98 19.31 -5.14
N ALA A 145 7.19 20.30 -4.70
CA ALA A 145 7.69 21.48 -4.02
C ALA A 145 8.35 21.13 -2.68
N SER A 146 7.75 20.24 -1.89
CA SER A 146 8.32 19.73 -0.64
C SER A 146 9.64 19.00 -0.86
N LYS A 147 9.73 18.15 -1.89
CA LYS A 147 10.97 17.47 -2.29
C LYS A 147 12.05 18.46 -2.73
N ALA A 148 11.70 19.46 -3.54
CA ALA A 148 12.63 20.51 -3.99
C ALA A 148 13.15 21.37 -2.82
N ALA A 149 12.35 21.53 -1.77
CA ALA A 149 12.75 22.18 -0.52
C ALA A 149 13.62 21.30 0.40
N GLY A 150 13.95 20.06 -0.02
CA GLY A 150 14.79 19.13 0.73
C GLY A 150 14.07 18.46 1.92
N GLN A 151 12.74 18.49 1.96
CA GLN A 151 11.99 17.83 3.02
C GLN A 151 12.09 16.30 2.89
N PRO A 152 12.26 15.56 4.01
CA PRO A 152 12.32 14.10 4.03
C PRO A 152 10.90 13.51 3.92
N VAL A 153 10.27 13.68 2.75
CA VAL A 153 8.90 13.25 2.47
C VAL A 153 8.88 12.21 1.37
N THR A 154 8.03 11.20 1.51
CA THR A 154 7.64 10.23 0.46
C THR A 154 6.16 10.37 0.16
N ALA A 155 5.73 9.89 -0.99
CA ALA A 155 4.33 9.98 -1.39
C ALA A 155 3.70 8.60 -1.58
N GLY A 156 2.38 8.55 -1.46
CA GLY A 156 1.57 7.38 -1.79
C GLY A 156 0.51 7.71 -2.84
N LEU A 157 0.29 6.77 -3.75
CA LEU A 157 -0.79 6.80 -4.71
C LEU A 157 -1.57 5.50 -4.61
N LEU A 158 -2.89 5.57 -4.66
CA LEU A 158 -3.74 4.38 -4.61
C LEU A 158 -3.84 3.75 -6.01
N GLY A 159 -3.64 2.44 -6.09
CA GLY A 159 -3.89 1.63 -7.28
C GLY A 159 -4.93 0.56 -6.99
N LEU A 160 -5.80 0.25 -7.93
CA LEU A 160 -6.74 -0.86 -7.80
C LEU A 160 -6.22 -2.07 -8.57
N GLU A 161 -5.99 -3.18 -7.87
CA GLU A 161 -5.57 -4.44 -8.49
C GLU A 161 -6.79 -5.19 -9.02
N GLY A 162 -6.95 -5.13 -10.34
CA GLY A 162 -8.07 -5.74 -11.06
C GLY A 162 -9.38 -4.95 -10.94
N ALA A 163 -10.36 -5.35 -11.73
CA ALA A 163 -11.66 -4.67 -11.84
C ALA A 163 -12.78 -5.32 -11.00
N GLN A 164 -12.45 -6.28 -10.12
CA GLN A 164 -13.43 -7.00 -9.32
C GLN A 164 -14.20 -6.07 -8.37
N ALA A 165 -13.53 -4.99 -7.90
CA ALA A 165 -14.18 -3.97 -7.06
C ALA A 165 -15.33 -3.24 -7.74
N LEU A 166 -15.45 -3.31 -9.07
CA LEU A 166 -16.59 -2.73 -9.79
C LEU A 166 -17.87 -3.57 -9.63
N GLU A 167 -17.77 -4.81 -9.17
CA GLU A 167 -18.91 -5.71 -8.92
C GLU A 167 -19.86 -5.84 -10.15
N GLY A 168 -19.30 -5.70 -11.37
CA GLY A 168 -20.06 -5.73 -12.62
C GLY A 168 -20.83 -4.45 -12.97
N HIS A 169 -20.65 -3.37 -12.20
CA HIS A 169 -21.37 -2.11 -12.39
C HIS A 169 -20.40 -0.98 -12.73
N LEU A 170 -20.58 -0.35 -13.91
CA LEU A 170 -19.74 0.77 -14.33
C LEU A 170 -19.92 2.01 -13.43
N ASP A 171 -21.09 2.20 -12.86
CA ASP A 171 -21.36 3.32 -11.94
C ASP A 171 -20.46 3.27 -10.68
N THR A 172 -19.93 2.08 -10.33
CA THR A 172 -18.98 1.92 -9.23
C THR A 172 -17.66 2.64 -9.52
N VAL A 173 -17.31 2.89 -10.79
CA VAL A 173 -16.12 3.68 -11.16
C VAL A 173 -16.18 5.07 -10.53
N ASN A 174 -17.31 5.76 -10.69
CA ASN A 174 -17.50 7.11 -10.13
C ASN A 174 -17.37 7.08 -8.60
N ARG A 175 -17.98 6.08 -7.96
CA ARG A 175 -17.92 5.89 -6.51
C ARG A 175 -16.50 5.63 -5.99
N LEU A 176 -15.64 4.98 -6.77
CA LEU A 176 -14.25 4.72 -6.40
C LEU A 176 -13.31 5.87 -6.76
N TYR A 177 -13.73 6.75 -7.69
CA TYR A 177 -12.99 7.93 -8.12
C TYR A 177 -13.21 9.12 -7.17
N ASP A 178 -14.43 9.33 -6.65
CA ASP A 178 -14.79 10.38 -5.69
C ASP A 178 -14.28 10.09 -4.26
#